data_9484d3d8b93dd9ba95dbfe6a624695ac
#
_entry.id   9484d3d8b93dd9ba95dbfe6a624695ac
#
_cell.length_a   1.000
_cell.length_b   1.000
_cell.length_c   1.000
_cell.angle_alpha   90.00
_cell.angle_beta   90.00
_cell.angle_gamma   90.00
#
_symmetry.space_group_name_H-M   'P 1'
#
loop_
_entity.id
_entity.type
_entity.pdbx_description
1 polymer ?
#
loop_
_entity_poly.entity_id
_entity_poly.type
_entity_poly.pdbx_seq_one_letter_code
_entity_poly.pdbx_strand_id
1 'polypeptide(L)'
;SALDPHAVSHANAHGLMQLLPETAAILARQRKLKFSGPLDLKRPDFNIHLGSAYLAGRMADHGNNVIATLAAYNAGPNALRRWQAALPTSDSLRFIEMIPYAETREYVQRVIGFAMVYDYRMNNGSLRSLDYWARNPTLNSLVKPSCP
;
A
#
# COMPACT_ATOMS: atom_id res chain seq x y z
N SER A 1 5.55 10.91 8.40
CA SER A 1 5.75 10.58 9.81
C SER A 1 6.68 9.38 9.90
N ALA A 2 7.86 9.60 10.45
CA ALA A 2 8.87 8.55 10.56
C ALA A 2 8.43 7.53 11.63
N LEU A 3 7.62 6.54 11.25
CA LEU A 3 7.18 5.42 12.10
C LEU A 3 6.51 5.84 13.42
N ASP A 4 5.77 6.95 13.41
CA ASP A 4 5.02 7.42 14.58
C ASP A 4 3.65 6.70 14.66
N PRO A 5 3.42 5.85 15.68
CA PRO A 5 2.14 5.15 15.85
C PRO A 5 0.99 6.10 16.23
N HIS A 6 1.30 7.30 16.67
CA HIS A 6 0.30 8.30 17.06
C HIS A 6 -0.02 9.30 15.94
N ALA A 7 0.62 9.17 14.78
CA ALA A 7 0.41 10.06 13.64
C ALA A 7 -1.07 10.08 13.21
N VAL A 8 -1.58 11.28 12.97
CA VAL A 8 -2.91 11.51 12.40
C VAL A 8 -2.78 12.48 11.24
N SER A 9 -3.30 12.10 10.07
CA SER A 9 -3.29 12.95 8.88
C SER A 9 -4.45 13.96 8.90
N HIS A 10 -4.38 14.97 8.02
CA HIS A 10 -5.50 15.90 7.80
C HIS A 10 -6.79 15.21 7.37
N ALA A 11 -6.69 14.07 6.68
CA ALA A 11 -7.83 13.24 6.28
C ALA A 11 -8.31 12.28 7.39
N ASN A 12 -7.83 12.44 8.63
CA ASN A 12 -8.17 11.58 9.77
C ASN A 12 -7.71 10.11 9.59
N ALA A 13 -6.61 9.89 8.88
CA ALA A 13 -5.97 8.58 8.81
C ALA A 13 -4.99 8.42 10.00
N HIS A 14 -5.00 7.25 10.66
CA HIS A 14 -4.34 7.01 11.94
C HIS A 14 -3.24 5.96 11.88
N GLY A 15 -2.18 6.19 12.66
CA GLY A 15 -1.13 5.21 12.99
C GLY A 15 -0.16 4.90 11.86
N LEU A 16 0.59 3.82 12.02
CA LEU A 16 1.71 3.46 11.13
C LEU A 16 1.30 3.24 9.67
N MET A 17 0.15 2.59 9.46
CA MET A 17 -0.39 2.29 8.13
C MET A 17 -1.41 3.34 7.64
N GLN A 18 -1.59 4.43 8.41
CA GLN A 18 -2.50 5.53 8.04
C GLN A 18 -3.88 5.05 7.61
N LEU A 19 -4.55 4.28 8.48
CA LEU A 19 -5.91 3.79 8.23
C LEU A 19 -6.97 4.80 8.63
N LEU A 20 -7.97 4.96 7.79
CA LEU A 20 -9.20 5.67 8.15
C LEU A 20 -10.02 4.83 9.14
N PRO A 21 -10.62 5.43 10.17
CA PRO A 21 -11.43 4.70 11.16
C PRO A 21 -12.58 3.89 10.55
N GLU A 22 -13.22 4.42 9.50
CA GLU A 22 -14.30 3.71 8.80
C GLU A 22 -13.77 2.44 8.10
N THR A 23 -12.61 2.55 7.43
CA THR A 23 -11.95 1.41 6.80
C THR A 23 -11.57 0.36 7.84
N ALA A 24 -11.01 0.80 8.97
CA ALA A 24 -10.63 -0.09 10.06
C ALA A 24 -11.85 -0.80 10.66
N ALA A 25 -12.98 -0.12 10.85
CA ALA A 25 -14.20 -0.71 11.36
C ALA A 25 -14.73 -1.84 10.44
N ILE A 26 -14.71 -1.61 9.12
CA ILE A 26 -15.12 -2.61 8.13
C ILE A 26 -14.21 -3.84 8.21
N LEU A 27 -12.90 -3.63 8.19
CA LEU A 27 -11.90 -4.70 8.24
C LEU A 27 -11.96 -5.49 9.56
N ALA A 28 -12.09 -4.80 10.68
CA ALA A 28 -12.19 -5.43 11.99
C ALA A 28 -13.44 -6.33 12.06
N ARG A 29 -14.58 -5.85 11.55
CA ARG A 29 -15.81 -6.66 11.48
C ARG A 29 -15.63 -7.89 10.59
N GLN A 30 -15.03 -7.76 9.42
CA GLN A 30 -14.76 -8.88 8.51
C GLN A 30 -13.86 -9.95 9.16
N ARG A 31 -12.94 -9.52 10.02
CA ARG A 31 -11.98 -10.38 10.71
C ARG A 31 -12.43 -10.81 12.12
N LYS A 32 -13.65 -10.45 12.52
CA LYS A 32 -14.20 -10.72 13.85
C LYS A 32 -13.33 -10.16 14.98
N LEU A 33 -12.69 -9.03 14.74
CA LEU A 33 -11.89 -8.32 15.73
C LEU A 33 -12.72 -7.22 16.40
N LYS A 34 -12.46 -6.98 17.68
CA LYS A 34 -13.07 -5.86 18.41
C LYS A 34 -12.37 -4.56 17.97
N PHE A 35 -13.15 -3.58 17.54
CA PHE A 35 -12.68 -2.23 17.23
C PHE A 35 -13.57 -1.24 17.97
N SER A 36 -12.99 -0.48 18.89
CA SER A 36 -13.72 0.44 19.77
C SER A 36 -13.60 1.90 19.32
N GLY A 37 -12.73 2.18 18.34
CA GLY A 37 -12.56 3.51 17.78
C GLY A 37 -11.13 3.86 17.39
N PRO A 38 -10.87 5.12 17.01
CA PRO A 38 -9.58 5.55 16.48
C PRO A 38 -8.37 5.32 17.41
N LEU A 39 -8.61 5.25 18.73
CA LEU A 39 -7.54 4.96 19.70
C LEU A 39 -6.91 3.59 19.50
N ASP A 40 -7.68 2.59 19.06
CA ASP A 40 -7.15 1.26 18.77
C ASP A 40 -6.14 1.29 17.61
N LEU A 41 -6.27 2.27 16.70
CA LEU A 41 -5.35 2.44 15.57
C LEU A 41 -3.99 3.03 15.97
N LYS A 42 -3.83 3.50 17.19
CA LYS A 42 -2.54 3.92 17.74
C LYS A 42 -1.71 2.75 18.26
N ARG A 43 -2.29 1.56 18.37
CA ARG A 43 -1.59 0.33 18.73
C ARG A 43 -0.90 -0.23 17.48
N PRO A 44 0.45 -0.34 17.48
CA PRO A 44 1.21 -0.74 16.30
C PRO A 44 0.78 -2.10 15.74
N ASP A 45 0.63 -3.10 16.60
CA ASP A 45 0.22 -4.45 16.25
C ASP A 45 -1.15 -4.48 15.54
N PHE A 46 -2.12 -3.78 16.10
CA PHE A 46 -3.47 -3.72 15.56
C PHE A 46 -3.53 -2.94 14.24
N ASN A 47 -2.83 -1.80 14.18
CA ASN A 47 -2.77 -0.96 12.99
C ASN A 47 -2.10 -1.69 11.82
N ILE A 48 -0.93 -2.33 12.07
CA ILE A 48 -0.21 -3.10 11.05
C ILE A 48 -1.05 -4.29 10.59
N HIS A 49 -1.69 -5.02 11.50
CA HIS A 49 -2.52 -6.16 11.16
C HIS A 49 -3.67 -5.78 10.21
N LEU A 50 -4.42 -4.73 10.54
CA LEU A 50 -5.52 -4.26 9.69
C LEU A 50 -5.02 -3.61 8.40
N GLY A 51 -3.95 -2.81 8.47
CA GLY A 51 -3.38 -2.12 7.32
C GLY A 51 -2.79 -3.07 6.29
N SER A 52 -2.07 -4.10 6.74
CA SER A 52 -1.55 -5.15 5.86
C SER A 52 -2.69 -5.93 5.19
N ALA A 53 -3.75 -6.22 5.92
CA ALA A 53 -4.93 -6.86 5.36
C ALA A 53 -5.63 -5.99 4.31
N TYR A 54 -5.72 -4.69 4.56
CA TYR A 54 -6.27 -3.74 3.59
C TYR A 54 -5.42 -3.68 2.33
N LEU A 55 -4.11 -3.57 2.49
CA LEU A 55 -3.16 -3.56 1.38
C LEU A 55 -3.25 -4.83 0.54
N ALA A 56 -3.30 -6.00 1.18
CA ALA A 56 -3.44 -7.28 0.50
C ALA A 56 -4.76 -7.38 -0.30
N GLY A 57 -5.87 -6.87 0.26
CA GLY A 57 -7.13 -6.77 -0.46
C GLY A 57 -7.02 -5.86 -1.69
N ARG A 58 -6.40 -4.70 -1.54
CA ARG A 58 -6.16 -3.77 -2.68
C ARG A 58 -5.25 -4.38 -3.74
N MET A 59 -4.24 -5.15 -3.33
CA MET A 59 -3.39 -5.90 -4.27
C MET A 59 -4.21 -6.86 -5.13
N ALA A 60 -5.08 -7.64 -4.49
CA ALA A 60 -5.96 -8.60 -5.20
C ALA A 60 -6.91 -7.88 -6.17
N ASP A 61 -7.52 -6.76 -5.76
CA ASP A 61 -8.43 -5.98 -6.59
C ASP A 61 -7.77 -5.41 -7.87
N HIS A 62 -6.45 -5.22 -7.83
CA HIS A 62 -5.69 -4.65 -8.94
C HIS A 62 -4.78 -5.68 -9.65
N GLY A 63 -5.12 -6.97 -9.55
CA GLY A 63 -4.37 -8.04 -10.22
C GLY A 63 -2.90 -8.10 -9.81
N ASN A 64 -2.59 -7.76 -8.55
CA ASN A 64 -1.25 -7.65 -7.98
C ASN A 64 -0.36 -6.55 -8.63
N ASN A 65 -0.95 -5.57 -9.28
CA ASN A 65 -0.22 -4.40 -9.76
C ASN A 65 0.12 -3.49 -8.58
N VAL A 66 1.40 -3.45 -8.20
CA VAL A 66 1.89 -2.67 -7.05
C VAL A 66 1.59 -1.19 -7.20
N ILE A 67 1.84 -0.62 -8.37
CA ILE A 67 1.68 0.82 -8.62
C ILE A 67 0.20 1.22 -8.53
N ALA A 68 -0.69 0.45 -9.18
CA ALA A 68 -2.12 0.68 -9.10
C ALA A 68 -2.63 0.54 -7.65
N THR A 69 -2.12 -0.46 -6.94
CA THR A 69 -2.46 -0.68 -5.52
C THR A 69 -2.05 0.50 -4.65
N LEU A 70 -0.82 0.97 -4.77
CA LEU A 70 -0.31 2.11 -3.99
C LEU A 70 -1.08 3.39 -4.31
N ALA A 71 -1.35 3.65 -5.59
CA ALA A 71 -2.15 4.79 -6.01
C ALA A 71 -3.57 4.73 -5.44
N ALA A 72 -4.22 3.57 -5.49
CA ALA A 72 -5.54 3.36 -4.90
C ALA A 72 -5.53 3.44 -3.37
N TYR A 73 -4.46 2.99 -2.73
CA TYR A 73 -4.33 3.04 -1.27
C TYR A 73 -4.26 4.49 -0.77
N ASN A 74 -3.50 5.34 -1.44
CA ASN A 74 -3.31 6.74 -1.05
C ASN A 74 -4.46 7.66 -1.52
N ALA A 75 -4.84 7.60 -2.80
CA ALA A 75 -5.83 8.52 -3.39
C ALA A 75 -7.26 7.94 -3.47
N GLY A 76 -7.41 6.67 -3.14
CA GLY A 76 -8.68 5.96 -3.26
C GLY A 76 -8.92 5.35 -4.65
N PRO A 77 -9.74 4.28 -4.71
CA PRO A 77 -9.97 3.52 -5.96
C PRO A 77 -10.69 4.34 -7.04
N ASN A 78 -11.49 5.32 -6.65
CA ASN A 78 -12.19 6.18 -7.61
C ASN A 78 -11.22 7.12 -8.36
N ALA A 79 -10.21 7.64 -7.67
CA ALA A 79 -9.18 8.47 -8.30
C ALA A 79 -8.37 7.63 -9.30
N LEU A 80 -7.92 6.44 -8.88
CA LEU A 80 -7.19 5.52 -9.77
C LEU A 80 -7.98 5.19 -11.03
N ARG A 81 -9.27 4.85 -10.92
CA ARG A 81 -10.11 4.54 -12.09
C ARG A 81 -10.18 5.70 -13.08
N ARG A 82 -10.35 6.93 -12.58
CA ARG A 82 -10.35 8.13 -13.43
C ARG A 82 -9.01 8.30 -14.16
N TRP A 83 -7.91 8.08 -13.46
CA TRP A 83 -6.58 8.22 -14.05
C TRP A 83 -6.29 7.14 -15.08
N GLN A 84 -6.64 5.90 -14.80
CA GLN A 84 -6.46 4.82 -15.77
C GLN A 84 -7.26 5.04 -17.06
N ALA A 85 -8.45 5.64 -16.96
CA ALA A 85 -9.27 5.99 -18.13
C ALA A 85 -8.69 7.19 -18.90
N ALA A 86 -8.11 8.18 -18.20
CA ALA A 86 -7.61 9.42 -18.79
C ALA A 86 -6.16 9.31 -19.28
N LEU A 87 -5.39 8.36 -18.76
CA LEU A 87 -3.96 8.19 -19.01
C LEU A 87 -3.70 6.82 -19.65
N PRO A 88 -4.01 6.62 -20.94
CA PRO A 88 -3.90 5.32 -21.60
C PRO A 88 -2.43 4.98 -21.85
N THR A 89 -1.75 4.44 -20.85
CA THR A 89 -0.40 3.92 -20.97
C THR A 89 -0.28 2.54 -20.33
N SER A 90 0.38 1.63 -21.01
CA SER A 90 0.79 0.32 -20.46
C SER A 90 2.13 0.40 -19.73
N ASP A 91 2.85 1.52 -19.85
CA ASP A 91 4.11 1.76 -19.16
C ASP A 91 3.83 2.24 -17.74
N SER A 92 4.16 1.40 -16.78
CA SER A 92 3.90 1.67 -15.36
C SER A 92 4.72 2.83 -14.81
N LEU A 93 5.95 3.05 -15.31
CA LEU A 93 6.79 4.17 -14.87
C LEU A 93 6.22 5.49 -15.40
N ARG A 94 5.84 5.50 -16.67
CA ARG A 94 5.17 6.65 -17.26
C ARG A 94 3.85 6.95 -16.54
N PHE A 95 3.10 5.93 -16.14
CA PHE A 95 1.89 6.14 -15.37
C PHE A 95 2.17 6.85 -14.03
N ILE A 96 3.23 6.47 -13.30
CA ILE A 96 3.60 7.14 -12.04
C ILE A 96 3.81 8.64 -12.27
N GLU A 97 4.60 9.01 -13.29
CA GLU A 97 4.90 10.41 -13.59
C GLU A 97 3.65 11.23 -14.00
N MET A 98 2.67 10.55 -14.59
CA MET A 98 1.42 11.17 -15.03
C MET A 98 0.35 11.23 -13.93
N ILE A 99 0.55 10.67 -12.74
CA ILE A 99 -0.39 10.78 -11.62
C ILE A 99 -0.64 12.26 -11.29
N PRO A 100 -1.90 12.75 -11.41
CA PRO A 100 -2.18 14.18 -11.26
C PRO A 100 -1.95 14.73 -9.85
N TYR A 101 -2.19 13.89 -8.82
CA TYR A 101 -1.99 14.31 -7.43
C TYR A 101 -0.51 14.17 -7.05
N ALA A 102 0.16 15.29 -6.80
CA ALA A 102 1.57 15.33 -6.44
C ALA A 102 1.86 14.47 -5.20
N GLU A 103 1.02 14.57 -4.16
CA GLU A 103 1.15 13.76 -2.95
C GLU A 103 1.13 12.25 -3.26
N THR A 104 0.20 11.79 -4.12
CA THR A 104 0.09 10.37 -4.47
C THR A 104 1.27 9.93 -5.33
N ARG A 105 1.71 10.75 -6.26
CA ARG A 105 2.89 10.47 -7.09
C ARG A 105 4.14 10.28 -6.23
N GLU A 106 4.41 11.21 -5.33
CA GLU A 106 5.53 11.11 -4.39
C GLU A 106 5.40 9.91 -3.45
N TYR A 107 4.19 9.62 -2.98
CA TYR A 107 3.91 8.46 -2.15
C TYR A 107 4.28 7.16 -2.86
N VAL A 108 3.82 6.97 -4.09
CA VAL A 108 4.11 5.77 -4.90
C VAL A 108 5.61 5.62 -5.13
N GLN A 109 6.28 6.68 -5.57
CA GLN A 109 7.74 6.68 -5.79
C GLN A 109 8.51 6.32 -4.52
N ARG A 110 8.12 6.91 -3.39
CA ARG A 110 8.79 6.72 -2.10
C ARG A 110 8.61 5.31 -1.55
N VAL A 111 7.39 4.76 -1.63
CA VAL A 111 7.10 3.39 -1.15
C VAL A 111 7.83 2.36 -1.99
N ILE A 112 7.86 2.51 -3.32
CA ILE A 112 8.63 1.61 -4.19
C ILE A 112 10.12 1.70 -3.88
N GLY A 113 10.67 2.90 -3.71
CA GLY A 113 12.07 3.09 -3.32
C GLY A 113 12.42 2.38 -2.01
N PHE A 114 11.58 2.52 -0.98
CA PHE A 114 11.78 1.79 0.28
C PHE A 114 11.65 0.27 0.10
N ALA A 115 10.66 -0.20 -0.67
CA ALA A 115 10.48 -1.63 -0.94
C ALA A 115 11.73 -2.22 -1.61
N MET A 116 12.35 -1.50 -2.55
CA MET A 116 13.62 -1.92 -3.19
C MET A 116 14.77 -2.03 -2.17
N VAL A 117 14.88 -1.07 -1.25
CA VAL A 117 15.92 -1.10 -0.19
C VAL A 117 15.72 -2.29 0.74
N TYR A 118 14.49 -2.55 1.16
CA TYR A 118 14.17 -3.71 2.01
C TYR A 118 14.40 -5.03 1.26
N ASP A 119 13.99 -5.10 0.00
CA ASP A 119 14.21 -6.28 -0.84
C ASP A 119 15.71 -6.60 -0.96
N TYR A 120 16.54 -5.59 -1.24
CA TYR A 120 17.99 -5.71 -1.28
C TYR A 120 18.56 -6.29 0.03
N ARG A 121 18.11 -5.78 1.17
CA ARG A 121 18.59 -6.22 2.49
C ARG A 121 18.15 -7.66 2.81
N MET A 122 16.94 -8.04 2.42
CA MET A 122 16.39 -9.37 2.70
C MET A 122 16.85 -10.44 1.72
N ASN A 123 17.29 -10.06 0.52
CA ASN A 123 17.74 -10.98 -0.54
C ASN A 123 19.26 -10.98 -0.71
N ASN A 124 20.02 -10.94 0.38
CA ASN A 124 21.49 -11.07 0.39
C ASN A 124 22.21 -10.11 -0.58
N GLY A 125 21.72 -8.88 -0.68
CA GLY A 125 22.31 -7.86 -1.54
C GLY A 125 21.95 -7.98 -3.03
N SER A 126 20.97 -8.79 -3.39
CA SER A 126 20.46 -8.87 -4.76
C SER A 126 19.43 -7.76 -4.98
N LEU A 127 19.72 -6.82 -5.88
CA LEU A 127 18.83 -5.73 -6.23
C LEU A 127 17.93 -6.15 -7.40
N ARG A 128 16.62 -6.15 -7.19
CA ARG A 128 15.64 -6.27 -8.26
C ARG A 128 15.49 -4.94 -8.98
N SER A 129 15.42 -4.96 -10.30
CA SER A 129 15.27 -3.75 -11.09
C SER A 129 13.94 -3.04 -10.79
N LEU A 130 13.88 -1.74 -11.07
CA LEU A 130 12.63 -0.98 -10.99
C LEU A 130 11.55 -1.58 -11.90
N ASP A 131 11.94 -2.13 -13.04
CA ASP A 131 11.04 -2.89 -13.93
C ASP A 131 10.35 -4.07 -13.25
N TYR A 132 11.02 -4.75 -12.32
CA TYR A 132 10.41 -5.83 -11.54
C TYR A 132 9.21 -5.31 -10.71
N TRP A 133 9.37 -4.16 -10.09
CA TRP A 133 8.32 -3.53 -9.28
C TRP A 133 7.24 -2.87 -10.13
N ALA A 134 7.59 -2.44 -11.33
CA ALA A 134 6.69 -1.80 -12.28
C ALA A 134 5.91 -2.80 -13.13
N ARG A 135 6.52 -3.93 -13.48
CA ARG A 135 5.86 -5.04 -14.15
C ARG A 135 5.14 -5.84 -13.08
N ASN A 136 3.85 -5.94 -13.21
CA ASN A 136 2.95 -6.80 -12.47
C ASN A 136 3.61 -8.12 -11.96
N PRO A 137 4.47 -8.12 -10.94
CA PRO A 137 4.98 -9.37 -10.43
C PRO A 137 3.81 -10.04 -9.74
N THR A 138 3.45 -11.20 -10.17
CA THR A 138 2.64 -12.10 -9.38
C THR A 138 3.38 -12.33 -8.07
N LEU A 139 3.01 -11.62 -7.03
CA LEU A 139 3.55 -11.74 -5.66
C LEU A 139 3.44 -13.18 -5.11
N ASN A 140 2.76 -14.06 -5.83
CA ASN A 140 2.67 -15.49 -5.53
C ASN A 140 4.03 -16.22 -5.52
N SER A 141 5.09 -15.61 -6.06
CA SER A 141 6.44 -16.18 -5.95
C SER A 141 7.19 -15.73 -4.70
N LEU A 142 6.69 -14.73 -3.98
CA LEU A 142 7.32 -14.18 -2.77
C LEU A 142 6.72 -14.72 -1.46
N VAL A 143 5.58 -15.39 -1.55
CA VAL A 143 4.90 -15.98 -0.39
C VAL A 143 4.89 -17.49 -0.53
N LYS A 144 6.06 -18.10 -0.57
CA LYS A 144 6.22 -19.43 0.03
C LYS A 144 6.88 -19.21 1.39
N PRO A 145 6.15 -19.30 2.49
CA PRO A 145 6.78 -19.55 3.75
C PRO A 145 7.29 -21.00 3.68
N SER A 146 8.55 -21.16 3.37
CA SER A 146 9.29 -22.31 3.84
C SER A 146 9.56 -22.03 5.32
N CYS A 147 8.61 -22.27 6.17
CA CYS A 147 8.90 -22.61 7.56
C CYS A 147 9.17 -24.11 7.61
N PRO A 148 10.29 -24.48 8.23
CA PRO A 148 10.53 -25.88 8.56
C PRO A 148 9.55 -26.40 9.59
#